data_5c2ab3983fdbd1d0e301c0a4a7466fe8
#
_entry.id   5c2ab3983fdbd1d0e301c0a4a7466fe8
#
_cell.length_a   1.000
_cell.length_b   1.000
_cell.length_c   1.000
_cell.angle_alpha   90.00
_cell.angle_beta   90.00
_cell.angle_gamma   90.00
#
_symmetry.space_group_name_H-M   'P 1'
#
loop_
_entity.id
_entity.type
_entity.pdbx_description
1 polymer ?
#
loop_
_entity_poly.entity_id
_entity_poly.type
_entity_poly.pdbx_seq_one_letter_code
_entity_poly.pdbx_strand_id
1 'polypeptide(L)'
;NEVNWYDAIVYCNKRSKAENLTPCYSIDGSTDPDTWGTVPTSSNSTWDAATCDFEANGYRLPTEAEWEWLARGGQNYTYAGSDTIDRVAWYTENTNTTGTREVKTKAPNGYGLYDMSGNVYEWCWDWSDSISDSSAADGVASGNNRVLRGGSWFTFDGLYCQVANRNSDNPNLRFNWYGFRVVRLAN
;
A
#
# COMPACT_ATOMS: atom_id res chain seq x y z
N ASN A 1 -8.94 -6.68 2.47
CA ASN A 1 -8.10 -6.91 3.65
C ASN A 1 -7.72 -8.40 3.80
N GLU A 2 -6.91 -8.74 4.82
CA GLU A 2 -6.35 -10.08 5.03
C GLU A 2 -5.46 -10.55 3.86
N VAL A 3 -4.70 -9.63 3.32
CA VAL A 3 -3.76 -9.85 2.22
C VAL A 3 -2.35 -9.51 2.67
N ASN A 4 -1.38 -10.31 2.24
CA ASN A 4 0.01 -9.98 2.41
C ASN A 4 0.56 -9.23 1.19
N TRP A 5 1.82 -8.80 1.26
CA TRP A 5 2.45 -8.07 0.16
C TRP A 5 2.57 -8.92 -1.12
N TYR A 6 2.81 -10.22 -0.97
CA TYR A 6 2.90 -11.15 -2.11
C TYR A 6 1.53 -11.33 -2.80
N ASP A 7 0.41 -11.37 -2.04
CA ASP A 7 -0.93 -11.39 -2.62
C ASP A 7 -1.18 -10.14 -3.47
N ALA A 8 -0.69 -8.98 -2.99
CA ALA A 8 -0.90 -7.72 -3.68
C ALA A 8 -0.19 -7.67 -5.03
N ILE A 9 1.07 -8.13 -5.14
CA ILE A 9 1.78 -8.17 -6.42
C ILE A 9 1.19 -9.19 -7.40
N VAL A 10 0.70 -10.34 -6.90
CA VAL A 10 -0.05 -11.31 -7.72
C VAL A 10 -1.32 -10.67 -8.27
N TYR A 11 -2.09 -9.98 -7.41
CA TYR A 11 -3.30 -9.28 -7.84
C TYR A 11 -3.01 -8.25 -8.94
N CYS A 12 -1.97 -7.42 -8.76
CA CYS A 12 -1.58 -6.41 -9.74
C CYS A 12 -1.30 -7.01 -11.12
N ASN A 13 -0.50 -8.07 -11.19
CA ASN A 13 -0.17 -8.71 -12.47
C ASN A 13 -1.38 -9.42 -13.08
N LYS A 14 -2.19 -10.14 -12.27
CA LYS A 14 -3.42 -10.77 -12.79
C LYS A 14 -4.40 -9.75 -13.35
N ARG A 15 -4.59 -8.63 -12.65
CA ARG A 15 -5.44 -7.55 -13.13
C ARG A 15 -4.89 -6.91 -14.42
N SER A 16 -3.59 -6.67 -14.47
CA SER A 16 -2.94 -6.13 -15.69
C SER A 16 -3.17 -7.04 -16.89
N LYS A 17 -2.96 -8.35 -16.74
CA LYS A 17 -3.23 -9.33 -17.80
C LYS A 17 -4.70 -9.34 -18.23
N ALA A 18 -5.63 -9.30 -17.27
CA ALA A 18 -7.07 -9.31 -17.55
C ALA A 18 -7.54 -8.07 -18.34
N GLU A 19 -6.83 -6.95 -18.20
CA GLU A 19 -7.11 -5.70 -18.90
C GLU A 19 -6.19 -5.48 -20.13
N ASN A 20 -5.41 -6.52 -20.55
CA ASN A 20 -4.45 -6.46 -21.65
C ASN A 20 -3.37 -5.37 -21.48
N LEU A 21 -2.96 -5.13 -20.24
CA LEU A 21 -1.87 -4.24 -19.89
C LEU A 21 -0.58 -5.04 -19.69
N THR A 22 0.58 -4.38 -19.79
CA THR A 22 1.89 -4.98 -19.51
C THR A 22 2.06 -5.12 -17.99
N PRO A 23 2.16 -6.34 -17.42
CA PRO A 23 2.37 -6.52 -15.99
C PRO A 23 3.68 -5.89 -15.51
N CYS A 24 3.67 -5.30 -14.30
CA CYS A 24 4.83 -4.59 -13.77
C CYS A 24 5.80 -5.51 -13.03
N TYR A 25 5.32 -6.59 -12.41
CA TYR A 25 6.15 -7.41 -11.53
C TYR A 25 6.72 -8.63 -12.22
N SER A 26 7.96 -8.99 -11.83
CA SER A 26 8.61 -10.23 -12.27
C SER A 26 9.20 -10.99 -11.09
N ILE A 27 9.01 -12.31 -11.06
CA ILE A 27 9.68 -13.26 -10.15
C ILE A 27 10.38 -14.29 -11.02
N ASP A 28 11.66 -14.53 -10.76
CA ASP A 28 12.52 -15.42 -11.55
C ASP A 28 12.43 -15.16 -13.07
N GLY A 29 12.33 -13.87 -13.45
CA GLY A 29 12.25 -13.44 -14.85
C GLY A 29 10.87 -13.64 -15.51
N SER A 30 9.88 -14.19 -14.80
CA SER A 30 8.51 -14.35 -15.30
C SER A 30 7.60 -13.24 -14.82
N THR A 31 6.84 -12.62 -15.72
CA THR A 31 5.75 -11.69 -15.38
C THR A 31 4.37 -12.37 -15.24
N ASP A 32 4.33 -13.68 -15.50
CA ASP A 32 3.09 -14.46 -15.37
C ASP A 32 2.90 -14.99 -13.94
N PRO A 33 1.98 -14.44 -13.14
CA PRO A 33 1.79 -14.85 -11.77
C PRO A 33 1.30 -16.32 -11.62
N ASP A 34 0.78 -16.93 -12.66
CA ASP A 34 0.39 -18.33 -12.63
C ASP A 34 1.60 -19.29 -12.65
N THR A 35 2.80 -18.77 -13.01
CA THR A 35 4.07 -19.52 -12.97
C THR A 35 4.84 -19.33 -11.66
N TRP A 36 4.44 -18.40 -10.78
CA TRP A 36 5.16 -18.08 -9.55
C TRP A 36 4.95 -19.10 -8.42
N GLY A 37 4.00 -20.02 -8.61
CA GLY A 37 3.63 -21.01 -7.60
C GLY A 37 2.63 -20.50 -6.55
N THR A 38 2.60 -21.17 -5.41
CA THR A 38 1.69 -20.77 -4.32
C THR A 38 2.23 -19.56 -3.58
N VAL A 39 1.36 -18.59 -3.31
CA VAL A 39 1.70 -17.39 -2.53
C VAL A 39 2.23 -17.80 -1.14
N PRO A 40 3.45 -17.36 -0.77
CA PRO A 40 4.04 -17.76 0.49
C PRO A 40 3.27 -17.26 1.72
N THR A 41 3.29 -18.07 2.78
CA THR A 41 2.80 -17.72 4.11
C THR A 41 3.91 -17.55 5.15
N SER A 42 5.15 -17.62 4.69
CA SER A 42 6.39 -17.36 5.44
C SER A 42 7.34 -16.57 4.54
N SER A 43 8.39 -15.99 5.12
CA SER A 43 9.43 -15.28 4.34
C SER A 43 9.99 -16.17 3.24
N ASN A 44 10.15 -15.61 2.04
CA ASN A 44 10.59 -16.35 0.86
C ASN A 44 11.51 -15.47 0.00
N SER A 45 12.78 -15.82 -0.05
CA SER A 45 13.81 -15.01 -0.70
C SER A 45 13.60 -14.83 -2.22
N THR A 46 12.98 -15.80 -2.89
CA THR A 46 12.64 -15.68 -4.31
C THR A 46 11.56 -14.61 -4.53
N TRP A 47 10.54 -14.62 -3.69
CA TRP A 47 9.47 -13.63 -3.74
C TRP A 47 9.92 -12.25 -3.24
N ASP A 48 10.83 -12.24 -2.26
CA ASP A 48 11.43 -10.98 -1.76
C ASP A 48 12.30 -10.31 -2.83
N ALA A 49 12.88 -11.09 -3.74
CA ALA A 49 13.67 -10.62 -4.88
C ALA A 49 12.82 -10.22 -6.10
N ALA A 50 11.49 -10.14 -5.97
CA ALA A 50 10.62 -9.64 -7.05
C ALA A 50 11.10 -8.27 -7.54
N THR A 51 11.06 -8.05 -8.85
CA THR A 51 11.39 -6.78 -9.49
C THR A 51 10.13 -6.08 -10.01
N CYS A 52 10.20 -4.76 -10.18
CA CYS A 52 9.12 -3.94 -10.75
C CYS A 52 9.64 -3.15 -11.95
N ASP A 53 8.97 -3.28 -13.08
CA ASP A 53 9.13 -2.37 -14.22
C ASP A 53 8.19 -1.19 -14.03
N PHE A 54 8.74 -0.03 -13.64
CA PHE A 54 7.99 1.19 -13.41
C PHE A 54 7.53 1.88 -14.71
N GLU A 55 8.08 1.50 -15.86
CA GLU A 55 7.68 2.00 -17.17
C GLU A 55 6.52 1.19 -17.78
N ALA A 56 6.21 0.02 -17.21
CA ALA A 56 5.07 -0.77 -17.64
C ALA A 56 3.73 -0.08 -17.29
N ASN A 57 2.75 -0.21 -18.18
CA ASN A 57 1.44 0.44 -18.02
C ASN A 57 0.44 -0.38 -17.18
N GLY A 58 0.88 -1.49 -16.60
CA GLY A 58 0.08 -2.35 -15.72
C GLY A 58 -0.14 -1.75 -14.33
N TYR A 59 -0.88 -2.50 -13.53
CA TYR A 59 -1.12 -2.16 -12.13
C TYR A 59 0.07 -2.54 -11.27
N ARG A 60 0.37 -1.69 -10.29
CA ARG A 60 1.38 -1.93 -9.26
C ARG A 60 0.97 -1.30 -7.91
N LEU A 61 1.65 -1.66 -6.85
CA LEU A 61 1.62 -0.91 -5.61
C LEU A 61 2.25 0.47 -5.82
N PRO A 62 1.79 1.51 -5.13
CA PRO A 62 2.51 2.77 -5.08
C PRO A 62 3.87 2.56 -4.41
N THR A 63 4.88 3.33 -4.79
CA THR A 63 6.03 3.56 -3.92
C THR A 63 5.56 4.32 -2.69
N GLU A 64 6.35 4.31 -1.60
CA GLU A 64 6.01 5.06 -0.40
C GLU A 64 5.90 6.56 -0.69
N ALA A 65 6.79 7.10 -1.51
CA ALA A 65 6.78 8.50 -1.92
C ALA A 65 5.51 8.85 -2.72
N GLU A 66 5.11 7.98 -3.67
CA GLU A 66 3.85 8.15 -4.41
C GLU A 66 2.65 8.09 -3.47
N TRP A 67 2.64 7.13 -2.54
CA TRP A 67 1.56 7.00 -1.58
C TRP A 67 1.39 8.29 -0.75
N GLU A 68 2.49 8.84 -0.21
CA GLU A 68 2.44 10.07 0.59
C GLU A 68 2.00 11.27 -0.25
N TRP A 69 2.52 11.41 -1.47
CA TRP A 69 2.11 12.46 -2.39
C TRP A 69 0.60 12.39 -2.71
N LEU A 70 0.10 11.20 -2.98
CA LEU A 70 -1.32 10.93 -3.19
C LEU A 70 -2.16 11.24 -1.94
N ALA A 71 -1.69 10.86 -0.75
CA ALA A 71 -2.37 11.10 0.52
C ALA A 71 -2.45 12.59 0.86
N ARG A 72 -1.40 13.35 0.58
CA ARG A 72 -1.43 14.81 0.74
C ARG A 72 -2.46 15.50 -0.16
N GLY A 73 -2.70 14.98 -1.35
CA GLY A 73 -3.74 15.50 -2.24
C GLY A 73 -3.59 16.98 -2.58
N GLY A 74 -2.35 17.51 -2.67
CA GLY A 74 -2.06 18.92 -2.89
C GLY A 74 -2.35 19.83 -1.68
N GLN A 75 -2.55 19.27 -0.48
CA GLN A 75 -2.94 19.95 0.75
C GLN A 75 -1.90 19.68 1.86
N ASN A 76 -1.86 20.53 2.87
CA ASN A 76 -0.94 20.39 4.00
C ASN A 76 -1.69 20.14 5.31
N TYR A 77 -2.55 19.12 5.30
CA TYR A 77 -3.27 18.66 6.49
C TYR A 77 -2.52 17.52 7.18
N THR A 78 -2.81 17.33 8.45
CA THR A 78 -2.27 16.25 9.28
C THR A 78 -2.73 14.89 8.77
N TYR A 79 -4.00 14.78 8.40
CA TYR A 79 -4.63 13.58 7.81
C TYR A 79 -5.01 13.86 6.35
N ALA A 80 -5.23 12.83 5.58
CA ALA A 80 -5.53 12.97 4.16
C ALA A 80 -6.86 13.69 3.91
N GLY A 81 -6.81 15.01 3.73
CA GLY A 81 -7.95 15.89 3.44
C GLY A 81 -8.47 16.70 4.63
N SER A 82 -7.93 16.57 5.85
CA SER A 82 -8.37 17.35 7.02
C SER A 82 -7.37 17.31 8.18
N ASP A 83 -7.41 18.33 9.05
CA ASP A 83 -6.79 18.27 10.38
C ASP A 83 -7.69 17.60 11.44
N THR A 84 -8.95 17.32 11.11
CA THR A 84 -9.88 16.62 11.97
C THR A 84 -10.00 15.16 11.51
N ILE A 85 -9.45 14.23 12.29
CA ILE A 85 -9.36 12.79 11.95
C ILE A 85 -10.74 12.17 11.63
N ASP A 86 -11.76 12.49 12.42
CA ASP A 86 -13.10 11.91 12.26
C ASP A 86 -13.77 12.22 10.92
N ARG A 87 -13.31 13.23 10.22
CA ARG A 87 -13.83 13.57 8.88
C ARG A 87 -13.33 12.63 7.79
N VAL A 88 -12.14 12.07 7.96
CA VAL A 88 -11.41 11.40 6.87
C VAL A 88 -10.97 9.97 7.19
N ALA A 89 -11.00 9.55 8.46
CA ALA A 89 -10.47 8.25 8.88
C ALA A 89 -11.49 7.38 9.62
N TRP A 90 -11.38 6.07 9.37
CA TRP A 90 -11.94 5.02 10.21
C TRP A 90 -10.83 4.41 11.05
N TYR A 91 -10.88 4.61 12.38
CA TYR A 91 -9.88 4.16 13.37
C TYR A 91 -10.59 3.66 14.63
N THR A 92 -9.88 3.19 15.64
CA THR A 92 -10.44 2.48 16.79
C THR A 92 -11.56 3.24 17.48
N GLU A 93 -11.43 4.56 17.70
CA GLU A 93 -12.40 5.34 18.46
C GLU A 93 -13.76 5.45 17.75
N ASN A 94 -13.80 5.40 16.43
CA ASN A 94 -15.06 5.51 15.67
C ASN A 94 -15.49 4.21 14.96
N THR A 95 -14.71 3.13 15.08
CA THR A 95 -15.07 1.80 14.58
C THR A 95 -15.50 0.83 15.68
N ASN A 96 -15.26 1.16 16.96
CA ASN A 96 -15.46 0.26 18.10
C ASN A 96 -14.74 -1.09 17.92
N THR A 97 -13.58 -1.11 17.25
CA THR A 97 -12.78 -2.31 17.00
C THR A 97 -13.51 -3.45 16.26
N THR A 98 -14.57 -3.16 15.52
CA THR A 98 -15.41 -4.20 14.89
C THR A 98 -15.01 -4.57 13.47
N GLY A 99 -13.98 -3.95 12.91
CA GLY A 99 -13.48 -4.25 11.56
C GLY A 99 -13.51 -3.07 10.59
N THR A 100 -13.19 -3.37 9.34
CA THR A 100 -13.21 -2.40 8.24
C THR A 100 -14.59 -1.80 8.01
N ARG A 101 -14.62 -0.63 7.42
CA ARG A 101 -15.84 0.06 7.01
C ARG A 101 -15.95 0.11 5.49
N GLU A 102 -17.16 0.32 5.02
CA GLU A 102 -17.42 0.58 3.61
C GLU A 102 -16.56 1.75 3.12
N VAL A 103 -15.90 1.55 1.98
CA VAL A 103 -15.03 2.56 1.38
C VAL A 103 -15.82 3.78 0.92
N LYS A 104 -15.17 4.95 0.90
CA LYS A 104 -15.75 6.23 0.44
C LYS A 104 -16.90 6.77 1.31
N THR A 105 -16.98 6.35 2.57
CA THR A 105 -17.99 6.86 3.52
C THR A 105 -17.48 8.02 4.37
N LYS A 106 -16.18 8.31 4.33
CA LYS A 106 -15.55 9.52 4.88
C LYS A 106 -15.25 10.52 3.76
N ALA A 107 -14.78 11.73 4.11
CA ALA A 107 -14.44 12.73 3.11
C ALA A 107 -13.16 12.38 2.35
N PRO A 108 -13.06 12.72 1.05
CA PRO A 108 -11.85 12.54 0.28
C PRO A 108 -10.82 13.65 0.56
N ASN A 109 -9.58 13.43 0.11
CA ASN A 109 -8.58 14.48 0.05
C ASN A 109 -8.74 15.38 -1.19
N GLY A 110 -7.82 16.33 -1.40
CA GLY A 110 -7.86 17.29 -2.52
C GLY A 110 -7.74 16.69 -3.92
N TYR A 111 -7.28 15.44 -4.04
CA TYR A 111 -7.25 14.69 -5.30
C TYR A 111 -8.48 13.77 -5.47
N GLY A 112 -9.45 13.82 -4.55
CA GLY A 112 -10.63 12.97 -4.60
C GLY A 112 -10.36 11.52 -4.16
N LEU A 113 -9.25 11.26 -3.47
CA LEU A 113 -8.90 9.95 -2.95
C LEU A 113 -9.48 9.76 -1.55
N TYR A 114 -10.08 8.59 -1.34
CA TYR A 114 -10.74 8.20 -0.11
C TYR A 114 -9.88 7.21 0.66
N ASP A 115 -10.14 7.14 1.98
CA ASP A 115 -9.57 6.13 2.87
C ASP A 115 -8.03 6.09 2.87
N MET A 116 -7.38 7.24 2.57
CA MET A 116 -5.94 7.43 2.68
C MET A 116 -5.48 7.60 4.15
N SER A 117 -6.43 7.80 5.07
CA SER A 117 -6.23 7.77 6.51
C SER A 117 -7.23 6.80 7.11
N GLY A 118 -6.76 5.81 7.88
CA GLY A 118 -7.57 4.79 8.53
C GLY A 118 -8.08 3.68 7.59
N ASN A 119 -9.10 2.97 8.02
CA ASN A 119 -9.69 1.77 7.43
C ASN A 119 -8.73 0.58 7.44
N VAL A 120 -7.74 0.52 6.54
CA VAL A 120 -6.68 -0.48 6.54
C VAL A 120 -5.32 0.16 6.29
N TYR A 121 -4.27 -0.39 6.90
CA TYR A 121 -2.91 -0.12 6.47
C TYR A 121 -2.73 -0.61 5.05
N GLU A 122 -2.03 0.16 4.23
CA GLU A 122 -1.82 -0.14 2.82
C GLU A 122 -0.37 -0.46 2.52
N TRP A 123 -0.14 -1.65 1.94
CA TRP A 123 1.16 -2.05 1.46
C TRP A 123 1.67 -1.10 0.37
N CYS A 124 2.94 -0.68 0.52
CA CYS A 124 3.71 -0.01 -0.52
C CYS A 124 4.75 -0.98 -1.13
N TRP A 125 5.32 -0.58 -2.25
CA TRP A 125 6.37 -1.34 -2.91
C TRP A 125 7.65 -1.41 -2.09
N ASP A 126 8.01 -0.33 -1.42
CA ASP A 126 9.31 -0.11 -0.81
C ASP A 126 9.61 -1.08 0.34
N TRP A 127 10.87 -1.48 0.44
CA TRP A 127 11.42 -2.00 1.69
C TRP A 127 11.52 -0.88 2.72
N SER A 128 11.24 -1.21 3.97
CA SER A 128 11.34 -0.24 5.06
C SER A 128 12.80 -0.04 5.46
N ASP A 129 13.25 1.20 5.38
CA ASP A 129 14.53 1.68 5.92
C ASP A 129 14.36 3.14 6.36
N SER A 130 15.44 3.70 6.91
CA SER A 130 15.48 5.13 7.24
C SER A 130 15.46 5.96 5.95
N ILE A 131 14.49 6.88 5.87
CA ILE A 131 14.45 7.85 4.77
C ILE A 131 15.56 8.85 4.98
N SER A 132 16.35 9.11 3.94
CA SER A 132 17.31 10.20 3.86
C SER A 132 17.03 11.01 2.59
N ASP A 133 17.56 12.23 2.51
CA ASP A 133 17.43 13.08 1.32
C ASP A 133 18.04 12.45 0.06
N SER A 134 18.83 11.40 0.22
CA SER A 134 19.43 10.62 -0.86
C SER A 134 18.72 9.29 -1.15
N SER A 135 17.59 9.02 -0.48
CA SER A 135 16.82 7.80 -0.75
C SER A 135 16.29 7.81 -2.19
N ALA A 136 16.44 6.67 -2.87
CA ALA A 136 15.90 6.52 -4.21
C ALA A 136 14.37 6.65 -4.19
N ALA A 137 13.79 7.17 -5.28
CA ALA A 137 12.35 7.35 -5.40
C ALA A 137 11.57 6.02 -5.39
N ASP A 138 12.25 4.92 -5.72
CA ASP A 138 11.77 3.54 -5.72
C ASP A 138 12.13 2.76 -4.44
N GLY A 139 12.67 3.48 -3.42
CA GLY A 139 13.02 2.92 -2.12
C GLY A 139 14.36 2.20 -2.08
N VAL A 140 14.62 1.48 -0.99
CA VAL A 140 15.85 0.68 -0.85
C VAL A 140 15.71 -0.68 -1.53
N ALA A 141 16.82 -1.19 -2.06
CA ALA A 141 16.84 -2.39 -2.90
C ALA A 141 16.49 -3.70 -2.14
N SER A 142 16.63 -3.72 -0.81
CA SER A 142 16.35 -4.90 0.01
C SER A 142 16.08 -4.53 1.46
N GLY A 143 15.40 -5.40 2.18
CA GLY A 143 15.05 -5.23 3.60
C GLY A 143 14.36 -6.46 4.15
N ASN A 144 13.94 -6.39 5.41
CA ASN A 144 13.17 -7.45 6.06
C ASN A 144 11.67 -7.16 6.07
N ASN A 145 11.29 -5.89 6.06
CA ASN A 145 9.90 -5.43 6.15
C ASN A 145 9.56 -4.56 4.96
N ARG A 146 8.33 -4.66 4.47
CA ARG A 146 7.74 -3.76 3.48
C ARG A 146 7.00 -2.63 4.19
N VAL A 147 6.99 -1.46 3.56
CA VAL A 147 6.32 -0.26 4.09
C VAL A 147 4.80 -0.44 4.10
N LEU A 148 4.19 0.05 5.17
CA LEU A 148 2.75 0.16 5.39
C LEU A 148 2.39 1.60 5.72
N ARG A 149 1.33 2.13 5.12
CA ARG A 149 0.91 3.52 5.28
C ARG A 149 -0.57 3.64 5.64
N GLY A 150 -0.96 4.78 6.21
CA GLY A 150 -2.34 5.23 6.36
C GLY A 150 -3.01 4.92 7.69
N GLY A 151 -2.51 3.98 8.49
CA GLY A 151 -3.23 3.53 9.69
C GLY A 151 -4.42 2.61 9.35
N SER A 152 -5.16 2.17 10.36
CA SER A 152 -6.26 1.22 10.17
C SER A 152 -7.39 1.41 11.16
N TRP A 153 -8.48 0.69 10.96
CA TRP A 153 -9.62 0.62 11.87
C TRP A 153 -9.26 0.11 13.28
N PHE A 154 -8.13 -0.59 13.42
CA PHE A 154 -7.61 -1.15 14.68
C PHE A 154 -6.55 -0.26 15.33
N THR A 155 -6.27 0.90 14.78
CA THR A 155 -5.25 1.83 15.29
C THR A 155 -5.81 2.61 16.49
N PHE A 156 -5.23 2.41 17.68
CA PHE A 156 -5.69 3.02 18.94
C PHE A 156 -5.38 4.52 19.04
N ASP A 157 -4.30 4.99 18.38
CA ASP A 157 -3.92 6.39 18.40
C ASP A 157 -4.04 6.96 16.98
N GLY A 158 -4.83 8.01 16.82
CA GLY A 158 -4.99 8.74 15.57
C GLY A 158 -3.69 9.20 14.94
N LEU A 159 -2.60 9.31 15.72
CA LEU A 159 -1.27 9.63 15.19
C LEU A 159 -0.81 8.67 14.08
N TYR A 160 -1.18 7.39 14.17
CA TYR A 160 -0.84 6.41 13.14
C TYR A 160 -1.61 6.58 11.83
N CYS A 161 -2.72 7.34 11.83
CA CYS A 161 -3.48 7.68 10.63
C CYS A 161 -2.97 8.96 9.94
N GLN A 162 -1.97 9.65 10.49
CA GLN A 162 -1.37 10.85 9.88
C GLN A 162 -0.70 10.51 8.54
N VAL A 163 -0.77 11.45 7.60
CA VAL A 163 -0.16 11.29 6.27
C VAL A 163 1.33 10.99 6.35
N ALA A 164 2.06 11.61 7.29
CA ALA A 164 3.49 11.40 7.46
C ALA A 164 3.86 10.13 8.26
N ASN A 165 2.88 9.46 8.89
CA ASN A 165 3.17 8.30 9.70
C ASN A 165 3.57 7.11 8.82
N ARG A 166 4.62 6.41 9.23
CA ARG A 166 5.17 5.24 8.57
C ARG A 166 5.05 4.03 9.49
N ASN A 167 4.71 2.90 8.91
CA ASN A 167 4.80 1.60 9.54
C ASN A 167 5.43 0.60 8.57
N SER A 168 5.79 -0.57 9.04
CA SER A 168 6.33 -1.63 8.21
C SER A 168 6.12 -2.98 8.88
N ASP A 169 6.03 -4.03 8.05
CA ASP A 169 5.97 -5.38 8.57
C ASP A 169 6.51 -6.39 7.55
N ASN A 170 6.68 -7.63 7.98
CA ASN A 170 7.17 -8.70 7.15
C ASN A 170 6.17 -8.98 6.01
N PRO A 171 6.65 -9.10 4.74
CA PRO A 171 5.79 -9.20 3.55
C PRO A 171 4.86 -10.43 3.53
N ASN A 172 5.08 -11.45 4.36
CA ASN A 172 4.21 -12.63 4.42
C ASN A 172 3.02 -12.50 5.38
N LEU A 173 2.96 -11.44 6.20
CA LEU A 173 1.92 -11.30 7.22
C LEU A 173 0.58 -10.86 6.62
N ARG A 174 -0.48 -11.50 7.09
CA ARG A 174 -1.87 -11.17 6.75
C ARG A 174 -2.62 -10.84 8.02
N PHE A 175 -3.06 -9.60 8.11
CA PHE A 175 -3.98 -9.18 9.18
C PHE A 175 -5.24 -8.58 8.58
N ASN A 176 -6.35 -8.64 9.30
CA ASN A 176 -7.62 -8.08 8.84
C ASN A 176 -7.63 -6.54 8.80
N TRP A 177 -6.55 -5.91 9.23
CA TRP A 177 -6.28 -4.48 9.13
C TRP A 177 -5.19 -4.14 8.09
N TYR A 178 -4.70 -5.11 7.28
CA TYR A 178 -3.82 -4.89 6.13
C TYR A 178 -4.57 -5.02 4.83
N GLY A 179 -4.26 -4.13 3.89
CA GLY A 179 -4.78 -4.09 2.54
C GLY A 179 -3.80 -3.41 1.60
N PHE A 180 -4.27 -2.95 0.47
CA PHE A 180 -3.44 -2.21 -0.48
C PHE A 180 -4.32 -1.40 -1.43
N ARG A 181 -3.71 -0.42 -2.08
CA ARG A 181 -4.25 0.26 -3.27
C ARG A 181 -3.33 0.05 -4.45
N VAL A 182 -3.85 0.24 -5.64
CA VAL A 182 -3.08 0.11 -6.88
C VAL A 182 -2.94 1.45 -7.57
N VAL A 183 -1.82 1.61 -8.26
CA VAL A 183 -1.54 2.71 -9.18
C VAL A 183 -1.16 2.13 -10.55
N ARG A 184 -1.20 2.93 -11.58
CA ARG A 184 -0.64 2.64 -12.90
C ARG A 184 -0.28 3.92 -13.63
N LEU A 185 0.60 3.84 -14.62
CA LEU A 185 0.83 4.95 -15.53
C LEU A 185 -0.46 5.27 -16.30
N ALA A 186 -0.77 6.55 -16.42
CA ALA A 186 -1.82 7.00 -17.34
C ALA A 186 -1.30 6.85 -18.78
N ASN A 187 -2.11 6.27 -19.65
CA ASN A 187 -1.81 6.22 -21.09
C ASN A 187 -1.98 7.61 -21.70
#